data_87971e74cdad03548231439573f314f4
#
_entry.id   87971e74cdad03548231439573f314f4
#
_cell.length_a   1.000
_cell.length_b   1.000
_cell.length_c   1.000
_cell.angle_alpha   90.00
_cell.angle_beta   90.00
_cell.angle_gamma   90.00
#
_symmetry.space_group_name_H-M   'P 1'
#
loop_
_entity.id
_entity.type
_entity.pdbx_description
1 polymer ?
#
loop_
_entity_poly.entity_id
_entity_poly.type
_entity_poly.pdbx_seq_one_letter_code
_entity_poly.pdbx_strand_id
1 'polypeptide(L)'
;MSQSREGFESDQATLKVYDTKTSTVFSVTQGHDTSLEEIAWSSDEKGLFFTTHRPGFLVLGYISLKGKDLEYLVEDRSVIGLTVGPNNDVFFEASRIDSLPEIYRYEKTSRELSQISHVNKKQQEKWVFGQLEKIKIGEGDRQTHGFVVLPPGYNPYRQYSLLVLLHGGPRSAWTNQWHHRWNPQVFAAQGYVVALPNPKGSIGYGQEFSDAVRLNWGKASMGGTLAFTKHLQRRSDIRDDKTCAAGASFGGYLAHFINTRSQLFQCFISHAGIFNLDLFWSTTDRQWFPEWEFGGVPWLNKEVYEDLSPSSAIEGFRAPTLLLHGQKDFRVDVSQSIAAFTTLRRRGIPSRLVYFPDEGHWITRPQNLGLWYEEVHTWLAKYLR
;
A
#
# COMPACT_ATOMS: atom_id res chain seq x y z
N MET A 1 -13.81 17.75 7.56
CA MET A 1 -14.24 16.33 7.53
C MET A 1 -14.56 15.88 8.95
N SER A 2 -15.43 14.87 9.13
CA SER A 2 -15.88 14.35 10.42
C SER A 2 -15.92 12.83 10.37
N GLN A 3 -15.41 12.19 11.41
CA GLN A 3 -15.45 10.73 11.59
C GLN A 3 -16.49 10.38 12.66
N SER A 4 -17.06 9.19 12.63
CA SER A 4 -18.07 8.71 13.57
C SER A 4 -17.47 7.98 14.77
N ARG A 5 -16.32 7.34 14.61
CA ARG A 5 -15.60 6.60 15.65
C ARG A 5 -14.42 7.44 16.14
N GLU A 6 -14.55 8.00 17.35
CA GLU A 6 -13.54 8.87 17.95
C GLU A 6 -12.18 8.14 18.09
N GLY A 7 -11.11 8.80 17.65
CA GLY A 7 -9.74 8.29 17.73
C GLY A 7 -9.39 7.15 16.75
N PHE A 8 -10.33 6.70 15.92
CA PHE A 8 -10.07 5.67 14.92
C PHE A 8 -9.65 6.30 13.60
N GLU A 9 -8.36 6.38 13.33
CA GLU A 9 -7.77 7.07 12.16
C GLU A 9 -8.31 6.57 10.80
N SER A 10 -8.74 5.32 10.74
CA SER A 10 -9.20 4.68 9.52
C SER A 10 -10.71 4.69 9.33
N ASP A 11 -11.43 5.42 10.21
CA ASP A 11 -12.88 5.59 10.06
C ASP A 11 -13.21 6.42 8.83
N GLN A 12 -14.31 6.09 8.18
CA GLN A 12 -14.78 6.84 7.03
C GLN A 12 -14.97 8.33 7.37
N ALA A 13 -14.34 9.19 6.61
CA ALA A 13 -14.44 10.63 6.76
C ALA A 13 -15.63 11.18 5.96
N THR A 14 -16.65 11.64 6.67
CA THR A 14 -17.80 12.33 6.08
C THR A 14 -17.49 13.80 5.87
N LEU A 15 -17.73 14.33 4.67
CA LEU A 15 -17.62 15.76 4.39
C LEU A 15 -18.86 16.50 4.89
N LYS A 16 -18.63 17.52 5.72
CA LYS A 16 -19.67 18.44 6.23
C LYS A 16 -19.35 19.85 5.80
N VAL A 17 -20.40 20.61 5.49
CA VAL A 17 -20.32 22.05 5.18
C VAL A 17 -21.04 22.82 6.27
N TYR A 18 -20.40 23.87 6.77
CA TYR A 18 -20.99 24.84 7.68
C TYR A 18 -21.44 26.07 6.91
N ASP A 19 -22.74 26.36 6.93
CA ASP A 19 -23.30 27.57 6.35
C ASP A 19 -23.22 28.71 7.39
N THR A 20 -22.38 29.70 7.11
CA THR A 20 -22.15 30.83 8.02
C THR A 20 -23.35 31.78 8.13
N LYS A 21 -24.27 31.79 7.15
CA LYS A 21 -25.45 32.66 7.14
C LYS A 21 -26.56 32.10 8.02
N THR A 22 -26.74 30.79 7.98
CA THR A 22 -27.80 30.09 8.74
C THR A 22 -27.29 29.48 10.02
N SER A 23 -25.97 29.45 10.24
CA SER A 23 -25.30 28.75 11.36
C SER A 23 -25.66 27.27 11.42
N THR A 24 -25.86 26.62 10.28
CA THR A 24 -26.22 25.21 10.17
C THR A 24 -25.10 24.39 9.56
N VAL A 25 -25.01 23.11 10.01
CA VAL A 25 -24.10 22.12 9.42
C VAL A 25 -24.91 21.09 8.66
N PHE A 26 -24.52 20.79 7.44
CA PHE A 26 -25.10 19.69 6.68
C PHE A 26 -24.03 18.75 6.10
N SER A 27 -24.39 17.49 5.95
CA SER A 27 -23.51 16.46 5.41
C SER A 27 -23.62 16.43 3.89
N VAL A 28 -22.47 16.42 3.20
CA VAL A 28 -22.37 16.38 1.74
C VAL A 28 -22.22 14.96 1.23
N THR A 29 -21.41 14.11 1.92
CA THR A 29 -21.12 12.73 1.50
C THR A 29 -21.90 11.68 2.27
N GLN A 30 -22.99 12.04 2.95
CA GLN A 30 -23.82 11.08 3.66
C GLN A 30 -24.46 10.08 2.70
N GLY A 31 -24.30 8.78 3.02
CA GLY A 31 -24.82 7.70 2.18
C GLY A 31 -23.85 7.20 1.09
N HIS A 32 -22.70 7.82 0.98
CA HIS A 32 -21.62 7.33 0.11
C HIS A 32 -20.57 6.58 0.93
N ASP A 33 -20.24 5.36 0.52
CA ASP A 33 -19.16 4.56 1.12
C ASP A 33 -17.81 4.95 0.51
N THR A 34 -17.36 6.17 0.83
CA THR A 34 -16.09 6.73 0.36
C THR A 34 -15.59 7.80 1.33
N SER A 35 -14.27 7.87 1.50
CA SER A 35 -13.59 8.98 2.19
C SER A 35 -12.96 9.88 1.16
N LEU A 36 -13.18 11.20 1.29
CA LEU A 36 -12.49 12.18 0.45
C LEU A 36 -11.13 12.50 1.08
N GLU A 37 -10.09 12.59 0.27
CA GLU A 37 -8.73 12.90 0.71
C GLU A 37 -8.46 14.42 0.64
N GLU A 38 -8.29 14.94 -0.56
CA GLU A 38 -8.14 16.37 -0.81
C GLU A 38 -9.47 16.97 -1.28
N ILE A 39 -9.75 18.19 -0.88
CA ILE A 39 -10.96 18.92 -1.28
C ILE A 39 -10.65 20.35 -1.68
N ALA A 40 -11.30 20.86 -2.71
CA ALA A 40 -11.26 22.25 -3.11
C ALA A 40 -12.63 22.72 -3.62
N TRP A 41 -13.01 23.95 -3.27
CA TRP A 41 -14.23 24.56 -3.77
C TRP A 41 -14.18 24.76 -5.29
N SER A 42 -15.31 24.52 -5.95
CA SER A 42 -15.48 24.99 -7.33
C SER A 42 -15.51 26.52 -7.36
N SER A 43 -15.02 27.12 -8.45
CA SER A 43 -14.92 28.58 -8.58
C SER A 43 -16.29 29.28 -8.56
N ASP A 44 -17.36 28.55 -8.84
CA ASP A 44 -18.76 29.00 -8.79
C ASP A 44 -19.46 28.72 -7.46
N GLU A 45 -18.75 28.17 -6.46
CA GLU A 45 -19.21 27.82 -5.11
C GLU A 45 -20.39 26.84 -5.07
N LYS A 46 -20.69 26.13 -6.19
CA LYS A 46 -21.83 25.19 -6.26
C LYS A 46 -21.50 23.75 -5.85
N GLY A 47 -20.21 23.45 -5.68
CA GLY A 47 -19.72 22.13 -5.32
C GLY A 47 -18.27 22.11 -4.93
N LEU A 48 -17.74 20.90 -4.78
CA LEU A 48 -16.34 20.68 -4.44
C LEU A 48 -15.73 19.66 -5.40
N PHE A 49 -14.51 19.92 -5.79
CA PHE A 49 -13.63 18.91 -6.36
C PHE A 49 -12.93 18.17 -5.23
N PHE A 50 -12.66 16.89 -5.43
CA PHE A 50 -12.03 16.05 -4.43
C PHE A 50 -11.16 14.97 -5.06
N THR A 51 -10.24 14.43 -4.28
CA THR A 51 -9.62 13.13 -4.57
C THR A 51 -10.19 12.06 -3.65
N THR A 52 -10.29 10.84 -4.12
CA THR A 52 -10.72 9.68 -3.33
C THR A 52 -10.13 8.37 -3.87
N HIS A 53 -9.97 7.41 -2.97
CA HIS A 53 -9.56 6.07 -3.37
C HIS A 53 -10.70 5.28 -4.01
N ARG A 54 -10.43 4.73 -5.19
CA ARG A 54 -11.24 3.74 -5.91
C ARG A 54 -10.38 2.49 -6.15
N PRO A 55 -10.96 1.33 -6.52
CA PRO A 55 -10.19 0.11 -6.71
C PRO A 55 -8.96 0.25 -7.61
N GLY A 56 -7.78 0.44 -6.99
CA GLY A 56 -6.50 0.60 -7.66
C GLY A 56 -6.16 2.01 -8.16
N PHE A 57 -6.89 3.05 -7.76
CA PHE A 57 -6.64 4.43 -8.20
C PHE A 57 -6.92 5.44 -7.08
N LEU A 58 -6.25 6.57 -7.12
CA LEU A 58 -6.64 7.80 -6.43
C LEU A 58 -7.21 8.73 -7.49
N VAL A 59 -8.53 8.88 -7.52
CA VAL A 59 -9.26 9.52 -8.63
C VAL A 59 -9.64 10.96 -8.32
N LEU A 60 -9.78 11.79 -9.38
CA LEU A 60 -10.40 13.11 -9.27
C LEU A 60 -11.91 12.95 -9.39
N GLY A 61 -12.66 13.61 -8.50
CA GLY A 61 -14.11 13.68 -8.56
C GLY A 61 -14.67 15.07 -8.28
N TYR A 62 -15.96 15.20 -8.44
CA TYR A 62 -16.75 16.40 -8.14
C TYR A 62 -18.04 16.01 -7.41
N ILE A 63 -18.45 16.82 -6.45
CA ILE A 63 -19.73 16.69 -5.77
C ILE A 63 -20.46 18.03 -5.75
N SER A 64 -21.72 18.04 -6.20
CA SER A 64 -22.59 19.19 -6.10
C SER A 64 -23.19 19.30 -4.70
N LEU A 65 -23.25 20.50 -4.14
CA LEU A 65 -23.89 20.73 -2.83
C LEU A 65 -25.41 20.48 -2.86
N LYS A 66 -26.06 20.60 -4.01
CA LYS A 66 -27.51 20.41 -4.17
C LYS A 66 -27.89 18.95 -4.42
N GLY A 67 -27.22 18.31 -5.38
CA GLY A 67 -27.56 16.95 -5.82
C GLY A 67 -26.96 15.86 -4.96
N LYS A 68 -25.83 16.15 -4.30
CA LYS A 68 -25.05 15.19 -3.51
C LYS A 68 -24.56 13.95 -4.28
N ASP A 69 -24.61 13.99 -5.61
CA ASP A 69 -24.10 12.91 -6.46
C ASP A 69 -22.59 13.05 -6.64
N LEU A 70 -21.89 11.94 -6.47
CA LEU A 70 -20.47 11.86 -6.74
C LEU A 70 -20.24 11.60 -8.23
N GLU A 71 -19.55 12.51 -8.91
CA GLU A 71 -19.11 12.35 -10.29
C GLU A 71 -17.61 12.10 -10.28
N TYR A 72 -17.15 11.00 -10.90
CA TYR A 72 -15.73 10.73 -11.08
C TYR A 72 -15.28 11.26 -12.44
N LEU A 73 -14.23 12.08 -12.45
CA LEU A 73 -13.80 12.87 -13.61
C LEU A 73 -12.55 12.29 -14.27
N VAL A 74 -11.59 11.80 -13.48
CA VAL A 74 -10.35 11.17 -13.97
C VAL A 74 -10.11 9.90 -13.18
N GLU A 75 -10.21 8.73 -13.85
CA GLU A 75 -10.17 7.41 -13.21
C GLU A 75 -9.09 6.47 -13.78
N ASP A 76 -8.28 6.91 -14.75
CA ASP A 76 -7.27 6.08 -15.43
C ASP A 76 -5.85 6.23 -14.87
N ARG A 77 -5.66 7.13 -13.92
CA ARG A 77 -4.39 7.47 -13.28
C ARG A 77 -4.61 7.90 -11.83
N SER A 78 -3.56 7.96 -11.04
CA SER A 78 -3.63 8.51 -9.69
C SER A 78 -3.35 10.00 -9.69
N VAL A 79 -4.23 10.75 -9.02
CA VAL A 79 -4.28 12.21 -8.96
C VAL A 79 -3.89 12.69 -7.57
N ILE A 80 -2.99 13.66 -7.48
CA ILE A 80 -2.49 14.24 -6.22
C ILE A 80 -2.43 15.76 -6.37
N GLY A 81 -2.69 16.49 -5.28
CA GLY A 81 -2.43 17.94 -5.19
C GLY A 81 -3.33 18.75 -6.10
N LEU A 82 -4.64 18.76 -5.86
CA LEU A 82 -5.60 19.48 -6.68
C LEU A 82 -5.65 20.99 -6.35
N THR A 83 -5.74 21.82 -7.40
CA THR A 83 -5.99 23.27 -7.32
C THR A 83 -7.05 23.64 -8.35
N VAL A 84 -8.02 24.47 -7.94
CA VAL A 84 -9.10 24.94 -8.83
C VAL A 84 -8.80 26.33 -9.34
N GLY A 85 -8.77 26.48 -10.66
CA GLY A 85 -8.62 27.75 -11.36
C GLY A 85 -9.97 28.36 -11.75
N PRO A 86 -9.95 29.49 -12.48
CA PRO A 86 -11.12 30.09 -13.08
C PRO A 86 -11.90 29.07 -13.95
N ASN A 87 -13.21 29.27 -14.10
CA ASN A 87 -14.08 28.42 -14.93
C ASN A 87 -14.16 26.93 -14.48
N ASN A 88 -13.79 26.65 -13.24
CA ASN A 88 -13.74 25.28 -12.70
C ASN A 88 -12.71 24.36 -13.39
N ASP A 89 -11.67 24.92 -13.96
CA ASP A 89 -10.51 24.15 -14.41
C ASP A 89 -9.77 23.59 -13.20
N VAL A 90 -9.42 22.31 -13.22
CA VAL A 90 -8.70 21.66 -12.12
C VAL A 90 -7.29 21.31 -12.58
N PHE A 91 -6.31 21.76 -11.81
CA PHE A 91 -4.89 21.47 -12.02
C PHE A 91 -4.43 20.50 -10.94
N PHE A 92 -3.67 19.47 -11.32
CA PHE A 92 -3.21 18.42 -10.41
C PHE A 92 -1.98 17.72 -10.95
N GLU A 93 -1.22 17.10 -10.06
CA GLU A 93 -0.22 16.12 -10.44
C GLU A 93 -0.89 14.77 -10.71
N ALA A 94 -0.51 14.10 -11.78
CA ALA A 94 -0.94 12.74 -12.00
C ALA A 94 0.20 11.85 -12.52
N SER A 95 0.14 10.58 -12.14
CA SER A 95 1.09 9.56 -12.56
C SER A 95 0.43 8.20 -12.72
N ARG A 96 1.18 7.26 -13.29
CA ARG A 96 0.82 5.84 -13.37
C ARG A 96 2.04 5.00 -12.95
N ILE A 97 1.87 3.71 -12.74
CA ILE A 97 2.98 2.79 -12.48
C ILE A 97 4.03 2.85 -13.62
N ASP A 98 3.59 3.09 -14.84
CA ASP A 98 4.39 3.17 -16.07
C ASP A 98 4.59 4.61 -16.59
N SER A 99 4.27 5.63 -15.81
CA SER A 99 4.40 7.02 -16.19
C SER A 99 4.81 7.89 -15.01
N LEU A 100 5.88 8.66 -15.18
CA LEU A 100 6.36 9.61 -14.19
C LEU A 100 5.33 10.72 -13.93
N PRO A 101 5.36 11.34 -12.72
CA PRO A 101 4.46 12.44 -12.39
C PRO A 101 4.61 13.63 -13.33
N GLU A 102 3.49 14.15 -13.79
CA GLU A 102 3.39 15.39 -14.58
C GLU A 102 2.16 16.19 -14.13
N ILE A 103 2.12 17.47 -14.46
CA ILE A 103 0.96 18.32 -14.19
C ILE A 103 -0.04 18.23 -15.33
N TYR A 104 -1.31 18.07 -14.94
CA TYR A 104 -2.46 17.98 -15.84
C TYR A 104 -3.46 19.09 -15.54
N ARG A 105 -4.21 19.48 -16.54
CA ARG A 105 -5.40 20.33 -16.46
C ARG A 105 -6.61 19.50 -16.90
N TYR A 106 -7.63 19.50 -16.07
CA TYR A 106 -8.96 19.01 -16.42
C TYR A 106 -9.90 20.20 -16.59
N GLU A 107 -10.45 20.37 -17.78
CA GLU A 107 -11.41 21.43 -18.11
C GLU A 107 -12.83 20.90 -17.91
N LYS A 108 -13.54 21.39 -16.88
CA LYS A 108 -14.84 20.83 -16.50
C LYS A 108 -15.90 20.98 -17.58
N THR A 109 -15.89 22.08 -18.33
CA THR A 109 -16.90 22.40 -19.35
C THR A 109 -16.81 21.47 -20.56
N SER A 110 -15.62 21.26 -21.08
CA SER A 110 -15.36 20.39 -22.25
C SER A 110 -15.13 18.93 -21.85
N ARG A 111 -14.87 18.65 -20.56
CA ARG A 111 -14.40 17.36 -20.01
C ARG A 111 -13.07 16.92 -20.61
N GLU A 112 -12.26 17.84 -21.05
CA GLU A 112 -10.96 17.56 -21.66
C GLU A 112 -9.88 17.46 -20.57
N LEU A 113 -9.05 16.42 -20.68
CA LEU A 113 -7.86 16.23 -19.87
C LEU A 113 -6.63 16.48 -20.72
N SER A 114 -5.80 17.45 -20.34
CA SER A 114 -4.57 17.80 -21.03
C SER A 114 -3.36 17.77 -20.10
N GLN A 115 -2.25 17.21 -20.55
CA GLN A 115 -0.97 17.29 -19.88
C GLN A 115 -0.35 18.65 -20.19
N ILE A 116 0.04 19.43 -19.14
CA ILE A 116 0.59 20.78 -19.31
C ILE A 116 2.06 20.90 -18.90
N SER A 117 2.64 19.91 -18.23
CA SER A 117 4.08 19.86 -17.99
C SER A 117 4.72 18.64 -18.67
N HIS A 118 6.02 18.73 -18.94
CA HIS A 118 6.83 17.70 -19.59
C HIS A 118 8.22 17.61 -18.94
N VAL A 119 8.30 17.84 -17.62
CA VAL A 119 9.57 17.90 -16.89
C VAL A 119 10.30 16.56 -16.86
N ASN A 120 9.56 15.47 -16.86
CA ASN A 120 10.11 14.11 -16.82
C ASN A 120 10.25 13.44 -18.20
N LYS A 121 9.86 14.12 -19.30
CA LYS A 121 9.86 13.55 -20.65
C LYS A 121 11.19 12.93 -21.05
N LYS A 122 12.29 13.67 -20.89
CA LYS A 122 13.65 13.21 -21.26
C LYS A 122 14.08 11.97 -20.47
N GLN A 123 13.61 11.84 -19.23
CA GLN A 123 13.93 10.71 -18.38
C GLN A 123 13.07 9.48 -18.74
N GLN A 124 11.79 9.72 -18.97
CA GLN A 124 10.84 8.68 -19.34
C GLN A 124 11.19 8.03 -20.69
N GLU A 125 11.65 8.82 -21.67
CA GLU A 125 12.07 8.32 -22.99
C GLU A 125 13.32 7.40 -22.95
N LYS A 126 14.11 7.46 -21.86
CA LYS A 126 15.30 6.59 -21.68
C LYS A 126 14.97 5.25 -21.05
N TRP A 127 13.83 5.11 -20.43
CA TRP A 127 13.46 3.92 -19.68
C TRP A 127 12.50 3.04 -20.48
N VAL A 128 12.66 1.74 -20.34
CA VAL A 128 11.73 0.76 -20.91
C VAL A 128 10.92 0.20 -19.73
N PHE A 129 9.63 0.49 -19.72
CA PHE A 129 8.73 0.03 -18.68
C PHE A 129 8.18 -1.36 -18.97
N GLY A 130 7.94 -2.10 -17.89
CA GLY A 130 7.17 -3.34 -17.93
C GLY A 130 5.68 -3.05 -18.13
N GLN A 131 4.97 -4.02 -18.67
CA GLN A 131 3.52 -3.91 -18.91
C GLN A 131 2.72 -4.09 -17.63
N LEU A 132 1.63 -3.34 -17.49
CA LEU A 132 0.74 -3.40 -16.34
C LEU A 132 -0.52 -4.22 -16.67
N GLU A 133 -0.81 -5.22 -15.84
CA GLU A 133 -2.08 -5.95 -15.84
C GLU A 133 -2.86 -5.60 -14.57
N LYS A 134 -4.17 -5.34 -14.68
CA LYS A 134 -5.08 -5.22 -13.54
C LYS A 134 -5.81 -6.54 -13.36
N ILE A 135 -5.72 -7.14 -12.19
CA ILE A 135 -6.27 -8.46 -11.90
C ILE A 135 -7.29 -8.36 -10.75
N LYS A 136 -8.37 -9.11 -10.91
CA LYS A 136 -9.39 -9.33 -9.90
C LYS A 136 -9.61 -10.84 -9.80
N ILE A 137 -9.53 -11.38 -8.59
CA ILE A 137 -9.75 -12.80 -8.31
C ILE A 137 -10.84 -12.98 -7.24
N GLY A 138 -11.50 -14.14 -7.25
CA GLY A 138 -12.54 -14.47 -6.30
C GLY A 138 -13.84 -13.69 -6.51
N GLU A 139 -14.82 -13.95 -5.64
CA GLU A 139 -16.15 -13.32 -5.66
C GLU A 139 -16.58 -12.96 -4.23
N GLY A 140 -17.46 -11.95 -4.10
CA GLY A 140 -18.00 -11.50 -2.83
C GLY A 140 -16.89 -11.20 -1.81
N ASP A 141 -17.03 -11.68 -0.60
CA ASP A 141 -16.10 -11.48 0.51
C ASP A 141 -14.69 -12.06 0.31
N ARG A 142 -14.51 -12.96 -0.67
CA ARG A 142 -13.21 -13.54 -1.02
C ARG A 142 -12.52 -12.83 -2.17
N GLN A 143 -13.05 -11.69 -2.59
CA GLN A 143 -12.50 -10.92 -3.69
C GLN A 143 -11.18 -10.28 -3.28
N THR A 144 -10.19 -10.35 -4.18
CA THR A 144 -8.92 -9.64 -4.06
C THR A 144 -8.60 -8.99 -5.40
N HIS A 145 -8.26 -7.72 -5.35
CA HIS A 145 -7.81 -6.95 -6.50
C HIS A 145 -6.30 -6.75 -6.43
N GLY A 146 -5.69 -6.38 -7.54
CA GLY A 146 -4.28 -6.02 -7.56
C GLY A 146 -3.78 -5.72 -8.95
N PHE A 147 -2.50 -5.44 -9.01
CA PHE A 147 -1.79 -5.24 -10.27
C PHE A 147 -0.69 -6.29 -10.42
N VAL A 148 -0.31 -6.52 -11.67
CA VAL A 148 0.89 -7.29 -12.03
C VAL A 148 1.70 -6.46 -13.01
N VAL A 149 2.99 -6.29 -12.73
CA VAL A 149 3.93 -5.66 -13.65
C VAL A 149 4.79 -6.75 -14.26
N LEU A 150 4.64 -6.92 -15.57
CA LEU A 150 5.46 -7.84 -16.37
C LEU A 150 6.82 -7.18 -16.68
N PRO A 151 7.92 -7.95 -16.79
CA PRO A 151 9.23 -7.37 -17.07
C PRO A 151 9.29 -6.71 -18.46
N PRO A 152 10.16 -5.70 -18.67
CA PRO A 152 10.44 -5.18 -20.00
C PRO A 152 10.86 -6.30 -20.95
N GLY A 153 10.31 -6.31 -22.17
CA GLY A 153 10.56 -7.38 -23.13
C GLY A 153 9.94 -8.74 -22.75
N TYR A 154 8.87 -8.72 -21.96
CA TYR A 154 8.14 -9.92 -21.58
C TYR A 154 7.80 -10.80 -22.78
N ASN A 155 8.00 -12.11 -22.60
CA ASN A 155 7.69 -13.13 -23.58
C ASN A 155 6.84 -14.24 -22.93
N PRO A 156 5.58 -14.46 -23.34
CA PRO A 156 4.67 -15.43 -22.71
C PRO A 156 5.13 -16.90 -22.81
N TYR A 157 6.14 -17.18 -23.64
CA TYR A 157 6.73 -18.52 -23.79
C TYR A 157 7.95 -18.76 -22.85
N ARG A 158 8.31 -17.77 -22.02
CA ARG A 158 9.34 -17.90 -20.99
C ARG A 158 8.72 -17.96 -19.60
N GLN A 159 9.43 -18.58 -18.66
CA GLN A 159 9.02 -18.61 -17.29
C GLN A 159 9.79 -17.56 -16.46
N TYR A 160 9.07 -16.89 -15.56
CA TYR A 160 9.57 -15.81 -14.73
C TYR A 160 9.39 -16.14 -13.25
N SER A 161 10.32 -15.70 -12.43
CA SER A 161 10.18 -15.73 -10.98
C SER A 161 9.18 -14.65 -10.53
N LEU A 162 8.44 -14.92 -9.47
CA LEU A 162 7.39 -14.05 -8.95
C LEU A 162 7.85 -13.31 -7.69
N LEU A 163 7.74 -12.00 -7.69
CA LEU A 163 7.91 -11.15 -6.51
C LEU A 163 6.55 -10.57 -6.10
N VAL A 164 6.11 -10.84 -4.87
CA VAL A 164 4.87 -10.29 -4.31
C VAL A 164 5.20 -9.14 -3.38
N LEU A 165 4.79 -7.92 -3.71
CA LEU A 165 4.97 -6.74 -2.88
C LEU A 165 3.75 -6.53 -1.98
N LEU A 166 3.99 -6.51 -0.68
CA LEU A 166 2.99 -6.35 0.38
C LEU A 166 2.97 -4.87 0.80
N HIS A 167 1.83 -4.19 0.63
CA HIS A 167 1.74 -2.78 1.03
C HIS A 167 1.70 -2.61 2.54
N GLY A 168 2.09 -1.43 3.01
CA GLY A 168 1.98 -1.01 4.41
C GLY A 168 0.54 -0.65 4.83
N GLY A 169 0.40 -0.02 5.97
CA GLY A 169 -0.88 0.42 6.50
C GLY A 169 -1.23 -0.26 7.82
N PRO A 170 -2.22 -1.18 7.90
CA PRO A 170 -2.86 -2.01 6.87
C PRO A 170 -3.79 -1.28 5.89
N ARG A 171 -4.38 -0.17 6.31
CA ARG A 171 -5.32 0.60 5.49
C ARG A 171 -4.55 1.52 4.54
N SER A 172 -4.09 0.93 3.46
CA SER A 172 -3.44 1.52 2.29
C SER A 172 -3.82 0.69 1.07
N ALA A 173 -3.30 0.99 -0.09
CA ALA A 173 -3.49 0.17 -1.29
C ALA A 173 -2.34 0.39 -2.29
N TRP A 174 -2.05 -0.62 -3.08
CA TRP A 174 -1.36 -0.42 -4.34
C TRP A 174 -2.32 0.25 -5.33
N THR A 175 -1.95 1.45 -5.75
CA THR A 175 -2.66 2.21 -6.77
C THR A 175 -1.84 2.29 -8.05
N ASN A 176 -2.49 2.59 -9.19
CA ASN A 176 -1.81 2.87 -10.44
C ASN A 176 -1.12 4.25 -10.38
N GLN A 177 -0.03 4.31 -9.59
CA GLN A 177 0.74 5.50 -9.29
C GLN A 177 2.23 5.22 -9.39
N TRP A 178 3.03 6.19 -9.82
CA TRP A 178 4.48 6.13 -9.70
C TRP A 178 4.90 6.07 -8.23
N HIS A 179 5.68 5.08 -7.85
CA HIS A 179 6.10 4.89 -6.48
C HIS A 179 7.62 5.09 -6.35
N HIS A 180 8.05 6.06 -5.54
CA HIS A 180 9.47 6.43 -5.45
C HIS A 180 10.31 5.45 -4.61
N ARG A 181 9.71 4.66 -3.74
CA ARG A 181 10.41 3.72 -2.83
C ARG A 181 10.28 2.28 -3.29
N TRP A 182 9.14 1.68 -3.11
CA TRP A 182 8.82 0.30 -3.53
C TRP A 182 8.34 0.29 -4.99
N ASN A 183 9.20 0.77 -5.90
CA ASN A 183 8.79 0.91 -7.30
C ASN A 183 8.75 -0.45 -8.01
N PRO A 184 7.57 -0.94 -8.43
CA PRO A 184 7.46 -2.25 -9.06
C PRO A 184 8.20 -2.34 -10.40
N GLN A 185 8.37 -1.23 -11.12
CA GLN A 185 9.11 -1.19 -12.37
C GLN A 185 10.62 -1.50 -12.17
N VAL A 186 11.20 -1.04 -11.05
CA VAL A 186 12.60 -1.32 -10.73
C VAL A 186 12.83 -2.82 -10.52
N PHE A 187 11.88 -3.51 -9.88
CA PHE A 187 11.94 -4.95 -9.70
C PHE A 187 11.63 -5.71 -10.99
N ALA A 188 10.65 -5.26 -11.76
CA ALA A 188 10.32 -5.84 -13.07
C ALA A 188 11.51 -5.74 -14.04
N ALA A 189 12.27 -4.64 -14.01
CA ALA A 189 13.47 -4.46 -14.82
C ALA A 189 14.58 -5.49 -14.49
N GLN A 190 14.54 -6.15 -13.33
CA GLN A 190 15.43 -7.27 -12.99
C GLN A 190 14.97 -8.62 -13.59
N GLY A 191 13.87 -8.63 -14.32
CA GLY A 191 13.30 -9.81 -14.96
C GLY A 191 12.29 -10.57 -14.11
N TYR A 192 11.76 -9.98 -13.03
CA TYR A 192 10.69 -10.58 -12.24
C TYR A 192 9.32 -10.18 -12.75
N VAL A 193 8.33 -11.06 -12.63
CA VAL A 193 6.93 -10.66 -12.61
C VAL A 193 6.61 -10.16 -11.21
N VAL A 194 6.08 -8.93 -11.09
CA VAL A 194 5.85 -8.27 -9.81
C VAL A 194 4.36 -8.16 -9.54
N ALA A 195 3.90 -8.80 -8.47
CA ALA A 195 2.50 -8.81 -8.03
C ALA A 195 2.27 -7.79 -6.91
N LEU A 196 1.20 -7.04 -7.00
CA LEU A 196 0.78 -5.97 -6.11
C LEU A 196 -0.65 -6.25 -5.60
N PRO A 197 -0.88 -7.23 -4.71
CA PRO A 197 -2.21 -7.54 -4.21
C PRO A 197 -2.74 -6.47 -3.26
N ASN A 198 -4.05 -6.20 -3.34
CA ASN A 198 -4.82 -5.41 -2.39
C ASN A 198 -5.80 -6.33 -1.64
N PRO A 199 -5.35 -7.02 -0.58
CA PRO A 199 -6.19 -7.91 0.22
C PRO A 199 -7.13 -7.13 1.15
N LYS A 200 -8.00 -7.83 1.90
CA LYS A 200 -8.80 -7.23 2.98
C LYS A 200 -7.92 -6.37 3.89
N GLY A 201 -8.41 -5.18 4.24
CA GLY A 201 -7.68 -4.10 4.88
C GLY A 201 -7.31 -2.96 3.94
N SER A 202 -7.26 -3.21 2.61
CA SER A 202 -6.94 -2.18 1.64
C SER A 202 -8.06 -1.15 1.51
N ILE A 203 -7.69 0.13 1.25
CA ILE A 203 -8.62 1.23 1.01
C ILE A 203 -9.07 1.30 -0.45
N GLY A 204 -10.18 2.00 -0.69
CA GLY A 204 -10.78 2.14 -2.03
C GLY A 204 -11.75 1.02 -2.42
N TYR A 205 -12.06 0.12 -1.47
CA TYR A 205 -12.96 -1.03 -1.65
C TYR A 205 -14.17 -1.00 -0.70
N GLY A 206 -14.43 0.15 -0.07
CA GLY A 206 -15.45 0.35 0.95
C GLY A 206 -14.92 0.22 2.38
N GLN A 207 -15.67 0.79 3.34
CA GLN A 207 -15.26 0.82 4.75
C GLN A 207 -15.23 -0.57 5.37
N GLU A 208 -16.20 -1.42 5.07
CA GLU A 208 -16.24 -2.80 5.57
C GLU A 208 -15.00 -3.61 5.15
N PHE A 209 -14.56 -3.46 3.91
CA PHE A 209 -13.36 -4.12 3.41
C PHE A 209 -12.10 -3.66 4.14
N SER A 210 -12.01 -2.36 4.43
CA SER A 210 -10.90 -1.78 5.21
C SER A 210 -10.95 -2.21 6.68
N ASP A 211 -12.12 -2.27 7.29
CA ASP A 211 -12.31 -2.64 8.69
C ASP A 211 -12.09 -4.13 8.98
N ALA A 212 -12.14 -4.98 7.95
CA ALA A 212 -11.97 -6.42 8.10
C ALA A 212 -10.65 -6.85 8.77
N VAL A 213 -9.65 -5.98 8.83
CA VAL A 213 -8.37 -6.24 9.52
C VAL A 213 -8.41 -5.93 11.00
N ARG A 214 -9.37 -5.13 11.49
CA ARG A 214 -9.47 -4.83 12.91
C ARG A 214 -9.65 -6.12 13.71
N LEU A 215 -8.90 -6.31 14.79
CA LEU A 215 -8.83 -7.55 15.60
C LEU A 215 -8.45 -8.80 14.80
N ASN A 216 -7.97 -8.63 13.56
CA ASN A 216 -7.74 -9.74 12.64
C ASN A 216 -6.57 -9.48 11.68
N TRP A 217 -5.60 -8.68 12.12
CA TRP A 217 -4.38 -8.40 11.34
C TRP A 217 -3.80 -9.70 10.79
N GLY A 218 -2.94 -9.64 9.83
CA GLY A 218 -2.33 -10.84 9.25
C GLY A 218 -3.33 -11.85 8.69
N LYS A 219 -4.24 -12.37 9.50
CA LYS A 219 -5.21 -13.40 9.08
C LYS A 219 -6.11 -12.93 7.94
N ALA A 220 -6.71 -11.72 8.07
CA ALA A 220 -7.58 -11.15 7.04
C ALA A 220 -6.82 -10.88 5.73
N SER A 221 -5.63 -10.28 5.83
CA SER A 221 -4.83 -9.91 4.64
C SER A 221 -4.10 -11.10 4.02
N MET A 222 -3.67 -12.09 4.82
CA MET A 222 -2.98 -13.28 4.34
C MET A 222 -3.81 -14.09 3.34
N GLY A 223 -5.10 -14.29 3.64
CA GLY A 223 -5.98 -15.10 2.79
C GLY A 223 -6.03 -14.59 1.35
N GLY A 224 -6.29 -13.30 1.16
CA GLY A 224 -6.31 -12.66 -0.15
C GLY A 224 -4.94 -12.66 -0.83
N THR A 225 -3.88 -12.37 -0.07
CA THR A 225 -2.49 -12.40 -0.58
C THR A 225 -2.11 -13.78 -1.12
N LEU A 226 -2.37 -14.85 -0.35
CA LEU A 226 -2.07 -16.21 -0.78
C LEU A 226 -2.93 -16.65 -1.98
N ALA A 227 -4.21 -16.27 -2.00
CA ALA A 227 -5.08 -16.57 -3.13
C ALA A 227 -4.59 -15.88 -4.41
N PHE A 228 -4.19 -14.60 -4.34
CA PHE A 228 -3.64 -13.85 -5.46
C PHE A 228 -2.32 -14.47 -5.95
N THR A 229 -1.42 -14.81 -5.05
CA THR A 229 -0.15 -15.47 -5.38
C THR A 229 -0.38 -16.82 -6.06
N LYS A 230 -1.23 -17.68 -5.52
CA LYS A 230 -1.58 -18.98 -6.11
C LYS A 230 -2.25 -18.85 -7.48
N HIS A 231 -3.06 -17.81 -7.68
CA HIS A 231 -3.65 -17.54 -9.00
C HIS A 231 -2.56 -17.28 -10.04
N LEU A 232 -1.56 -16.46 -9.71
CA LEU A 232 -0.44 -16.18 -10.60
C LEU A 232 0.46 -17.40 -10.83
N GLN A 233 0.75 -18.19 -9.79
CA GLN A 233 1.57 -19.41 -9.90
C GLN A 233 0.97 -20.50 -10.80
N ARG A 234 -0.34 -20.43 -11.11
CA ARG A 234 -0.99 -21.33 -12.08
C ARG A 234 -0.76 -20.91 -13.54
N ARG A 235 -0.21 -19.74 -13.78
CA ARG A 235 0.14 -19.27 -15.14
C ARG A 235 1.35 -20.05 -15.62
N SER A 236 1.36 -20.43 -16.90
CA SER A 236 2.46 -21.17 -17.53
C SER A 236 3.76 -20.38 -17.64
N ASP A 237 3.67 -19.04 -17.59
CA ASP A 237 4.78 -18.11 -17.62
C ASP A 237 5.40 -17.82 -16.23
N ILE A 238 4.88 -18.42 -15.15
CA ILE A 238 5.39 -18.24 -13.78
C ILE A 238 6.05 -19.53 -13.28
N ARG A 239 7.25 -19.36 -12.68
CA ARG A 239 7.92 -20.44 -11.95
C ARG A 239 7.31 -20.51 -10.54
N ASP A 240 6.47 -21.50 -10.29
CA ASP A 240 5.75 -21.67 -9.03
C ASP A 240 6.70 -21.96 -7.85
N ASP A 241 7.86 -22.56 -8.13
CA ASP A 241 8.95 -22.84 -7.19
C ASP A 241 9.84 -21.61 -6.88
N LYS A 242 9.63 -20.47 -7.54
CA LYS A 242 10.46 -19.25 -7.45
C LYS A 242 9.61 -18.01 -7.12
N THR A 243 9.09 -17.99 -5.90
CA THR A 243 8.25 -16.89 -5.41
C THR A 243 8.81 -16.33 -4.11
N CYS A 244 9.02 -15.01 -4.02
CA CYS A 244 9.35 -14.30 -2.78
C CYS A 244 8.30 -13.22 -2.46
N ALA A 245 8.16 -12.89 -1.18
CA ALA A 245 7.33 -11.76 -0.73
C ALA A 245 8.19 -10.70 -0.06
N ALA A 246 7.86 -9.44 -0.28
CA ALA A 246 8.58 -8.30 0.26
C ALA A 246 7.61 -7.20 0.67
N GLY A 247 7.85 -6.54 1.81
CA GLY A 247 6.99 -5.45 2.26
C GLY A 247 7.61 -4.62 3.37
N ALA A 248 7.00 -3.46 3.63
CA ALA A 248 7.43 -2.53 4.68
C ALA A 248 6.30 -2.27 5.69
N SER A 249 6.68 -1.96 6.95
CA SER A 249 5.72 -1.63 8.01
C SER A 249 4.73 -2.78 8.22
N PHE A 250 3.42 -2.54 8.08
CA PHE A 250 2.43 -3.62 8.05
C PHE A 250 2.75 -4.69 6.97
N GLY A 251 3.27 -4.30 5.80
CA GLY A 251 3.71 -5.27 4.79
C GLY A 251 4.89 -6.14 5.25
N GLY A 252 5.80 -5.57 6.06
CA GLY A 252 6.88 -6.30 6.72
C GLY A 252 6.36 -7.24 7.82
N TYR A 253 5.37 -6.80 8.60
CA TYR A 253 4.62 -7.65 9.53
C TYR A 253 3.94 -8.82 8.79
N LEU A 254 3.24 -8.53 7.70
CA LEU A 254 2.55 -9.54 6.92
C LEU A 254 3.54 -10.57 6.31
N ALA A 255 4.74 -10.12 5.90
CA ALA A 255 5.82 -11.01 5.48
C ALA A 255 6.22 -11.98 6.61
N HIS A 256 6.42 -11.50 7.84
CA HIS A 256 6.67 -12.35 9.00
C HIS A 256 5.50 -13.27 9.29
N PHE A 257 4.28 -12.75 9.30
CA PHE A 257 3.06 -13.50 9.59
C PHE A 257 2.83 -14.65 8.60
N ILE A 258 3.02 -14.40 7.31
CA ILE A 258 2.92 -15.42 6.25
C ILE A 258 4.04 -16.46 6.39
N ASN A 259 5.29 -16.04 6.69
CA ASN A 259 6.43 -16.96 6.82
C ASN A 259 6.22 -17.98 7.95
N THR A 260 5.47 -17.64 9.00
CA THR A 260 5.14 -18.57 10.08
C THR A 260 4.02 -19.55 9.74
N ARG A 261 3.24 -19.32 8.67
CA ARG A 261 1.99 -20.03 8.40
C ARG A 261 1.85 -20.60 6.99
N SER A 262 2.80 -20.30 6.09
CA SER A 262 2.76 -20.73 4.68
C SER A 262 4.14 -21.12 4.17
N GLN A 263 4.20 -22.14 3.33
CA GLN A 263 5.43 -22.59 2.65
C GLN A 263 5.45 -22.18 1.17
N LEU A 264 4.58 -21.25 0.77
CA LEU A 264 4.42 -20.83 -0.63
C LEU A 264 5.61 -20.03 -1.15
N PHE A 265 6.44 -19.47 -0.26
CA PHE A 265 7.49 -18.52 -0.61
C PHE A 265 8.88 -19.08 -0.26
N GLN A 266 9.83 -18.90 -1.17
CA GLN A 266 11.23 -19.28 -1.02
C GLN A 266 12.03 -18.26 -0.21
N CYS A 267 11.62 -17.02 -0.18
CA CYS A 267 12.24 -15.99 0.67
C CYS A 267 11.27 -14.87 1.05
N PHE A 268 11.66 -14.13 2.09
CA PHE A 268 10.96 -12.93 2.52
C PHE A 268 11.91 -11.75 2.67
N ILE A 269 11.37 -10.55 2.49
CA ILE A 269 12.02 -9.28 2.81
C ILE A 269 11.07 -8.48 3.69
N SER A 270 11.52 -8.12 4.88
CA SER A 270 10.77 -7.32 5.86
C SER A 270 11.53 -6.03 6.15
N HIS A 271 10.99 -4.91 5.70
CA HIS A 271 11.50 -3.58 6.02
C HIS A 271 10.66 -2.97 7.14
N ALA A 272 11.28 -2.61 8.25
CA ALA A 272 10.60 -2.01 9.41
C ALA A 272 9.32 -2.78 9.79
N GLY A 273 9.37 -4.13 9.73
CA GLY A 273 8.23 -4.99 9.97
C GLY A 273 8.03 -5.31 11.44
N ILE A 274 6.78 -5.33 11.88
CA ILE A 274 6.42 -5.68 13.24
C ILE A 274 6.57 -7.18 13.44
N PHE A 275 7.24 -7.60 14.51
CA PHE A 275 7.47 -8.99 14.88
C PHE A 275 6.70 -9.40 16.14
N ASN A 276 6.62 -8.48 17.12
CA ASN A 276 5.90 -8.68 18.38
C ASN A 276 4.99 -7.47 18.65
N LEU A 277 3.71 -7.71 18.88
CA LEU A 277 2.71 -6.65 19.00
C LEU A 277 2.74 -5.95 20.36
N ASP A 278 3.09 -6.65 21.47
CA ASP A 278 3.28 -6.03 22.77
C ASP A 278 4.44 -5.03 22.74
N LEU A 279 5.56 -5.45 22.14
CA LEU A 279 6.71 -4.60 21.93
C LEU A 279 6.37 -3.42 21.01
N PHE A 280 5.56 -3.65 19.95
CA PHE A 280 5.09 -2.59 19.08
C PHE A 280 4.27 -1.55 19.84
N TRP A 281 3.29 -1.98 20.63
CA TRP A 281 2.47 -1.07 21.43
C TRP A 281 3.32 -0.24 22.40
N SER A 282 4.32 -0.87 23.06
CA SER A 282 5.13 -0.21 24.11
C SER A 282 6.21 0.73 23.56
N THR A 283 6.55 0.65 22.27
CA THR A 283 7.66 1.41 21.67
C THR A 283 7.23 2.38 20.55
N THR A 284 6.00 2.27 20.05
CA THR A 284 5.50 3.14 18.97
C THR A 284 5.22 4.57 19.45
N ASP A 285 5.39 5.55 18.58
CA ASP A 285 5.00 6.95 18.77
C ASP A 285 3.47 7.19 18.71
N ARG A 286 2.67 6.12 18.43
CA ARG A 286 1.20 6.20 18.26
C ARG A 286 0.48 5.07 18.97
N GLN A 287 0.46 5.05 20.28
CA GLN A 287 -0.15 3.97 21.08
C GLN A 287 -1.65 3.79 20.84
N TRP A 288 -2.40 4.87 20.58
CA TRP A 288 -3.83 4.77 20.27
C TRP A 288 -4.12 3.96 18.99
N PHE A 289 -3.17 3.90 18.04
CA PHE A 289 -3.35 3.13 16.80
C PHE A 289 -3.44 1.61 17.08
N PRO A 290 -2.45 0.93 17.71
CA PRO A 290 -2.60 -0.48 18.08
C PRO A 290 -3.74 -0.74 19.06
N GLU A 291 -4.09 0.18 19.95
CA GLU A 291 -5.24 0.01 20.83
C GLU A 291 -6.55 -0.10 20.06
N TRP A 292 -6.77 0.74 19.04
CA TRP A 292 -7.91 0.60 18.14
C TRP A 292 -7.87 -0.69 17.32
N GLU A 293 -6.70 -1.04 16.79
CA GLU A 293 -6.52 -2.22 15.95
C GLU A 293 -6.73 -3.53 16.72
N PHE A 294 -6.28 -3.60 17.98
CA PHE A 294 -6.29 -4.82 18.78
C PHE A 294 -7.30 -4.78 19.95
N GLY A 295 -8.17 -3.76 19.99
CA GLY A 295 -9.29 -3.68 20.92
C GLY A 295 -8.93 -3.19 22.32
N GLY A 296 -7.78 -2.56 22.51
CA GLY A 296 -7.30 -1.98 23.77
C GLY A 296 -5.85 -2.32 24.07
N VAL A 297 -5.45 -2.11 25.31
CA VAL A 297 -4.07 -2.32 25.78
C VAL A 297 -3.70 -3.80 25.91
N PRO A 298 -2.41 -4.18 25.75
CA PRO A 298 -1.97 -5.58 25.73
C PRO A 298 -2.42 -6.42 26.93
N TRP A 299 -2.32 -5.88 28.14
CA TRP A 299 -2.65 -6.64 29.37
C TRP A 299 -4.16 -6.90 29.57
N LEU A 300 -5.04 -6.19 28.83
CA LEU A 300 -6.48 -6.46 28.81
C LEU A 300 -6.93 -7.31 27.60
N ASN A 301 -6.09 -7.38 26.55
CA ASN A 301 -6.40 -8.09 25.29
C ASN A 301 -5.27 -9.06 24.89
N LYS A 302 -4.66 -9.71 25.88
CA LYS A 302 -3.47 -10.55 25.72
C LYS A 302 -3.61 -11.57 24.58
N GLU A 303 -4.74 -12.25 24.51
CA GLU A 303 -5.00 -13.29 23.49
C GLU A 303 -4.91 -12.73 22.06
N VAL A 304 -5.44 -11.52 21.81
CA VAL A 304 -5.39 -10.87 20.50
C VAL A 304 -3.95 -10.51 20.11
N TYR A 305 -3.22 -9.93 21.06
CA TYR A 305 -1.81 -9.56 20.85
C TYR A 305 -0.93 -10.78 20.60
N GLU A 306 -1.12 -11.86 21.36
CA GLU A 306 -0.37 -13.11 21.18
C GLU A 306 -0.73 -13.81 19.87
N ASP A 307 -2.01 -14.01 19.56
CA ASP A 307 -2.48 -14.73 18.38
C ASP A 307 -2.08 -14.05 17.06
N LEU A 308 -2.00 -12.72 17.06
CA LEU A 308 -1.63 -11.93 15.88
C LEU A 308 -0.12 -11.60 15.82
N SER A 309 0.66 -11.86 16.86
CA SER A 309 2.12 -11.66 16.85
C SER A 309 2.82 -12.76 16.06
N PRO A 310 3.67 -12.42 15.05
CA PRO A 310 4.56 -13.39 14.43
C PRO A 310 5.50 -14.09 15.43
N SER A 311 5.91 -13.39 16.49
CA SER A 311 6.77 -13.91 17.55
C SER A 311 6.13 -15.06 18.35
N SER A 312 4.81 -15.18 18.39
CA SER A 312 4.11 -16.27 19.07
C SER A 312 4.06 -17.57 18.24
N ALA A 313 4.41 -17.50 16.97
CA ALA A 313 4.41 -18.64 16.04
C ALA A 313 5.82 -18.94 15.50
N ILE A 314 6.84 -18.77 16.33
CA ILE A 314 8.27 -18.87 15.95
C ILE A 314 8.59 -20.22 15.29
N GLU A 315 7.99 -21.31 15.75
CA GLU A 315 8.21 -22.63 15.19
C GLU A 315 7.76 -22.76 13.73
N GLY A 316 6.88 -21.90 13.27
CA GLY A 316 6.39 -21.86 11.90
C GLY A 316 7.38 -21.27 10.89
N PHE A 317 8.33 -20.44 11.31
CA PHE A 317 9.31 -19.85 10.38
C PHE A 317 10.12 -20.92 9.62
N ARG A 318 10.21 -20.80 8.30
CA ARG A 318 10.94 -21.72 7.43
C ARG A 318 11.81 -21.00 6.40
N ALA A 319 11.29 -19.98 5.76
CA ALA A 319 11.96 -19.35 4.63
C ALA A 319 13.00 -18.31 5.07
N PRO A 320 14.11 -18.21 4.33
CA PRO A 320 15.11 -17.16 4.49
C PRO A 320 14.52 -15.76 4.50
N THR A 321 15.01 -14.87 5.37
CA THR A 321 14.45 -13.54 5.55
C THR A 321 15.53 -12.45 5.59
N LEU A 322 15.41 -11.45 4.71
CA LEU A 322 16.16 -10.19 4.77
C LEU A 322 15.37 -9.19 5.62
N LEU A 323 16.04 -8.56 6.57
CA LEU A 323 15.50 -7.54 7.44
C LEU A 323 16.23 -6.22 7.17
N LEU A 324 15.48 -5.13 6.97
CA LEU A 324 16.04 -3.79 6.76
C LEU A 324 15.35 -2.83 7.73
N HIS A 325 16.12 -1.97 8.44
CA HIS A 325 15.52 -1.09 9.43
C HIS A 325 16.38 0.16 9.69
N GLY A 326 15.71 1.31 9.82
CA GLY A 326 16.33 2.55 10.29
C GLY A 326 16.37 2.63 11.83
N GLN A 327 17.48 3.07 12.40
CA GLN A 327 17.61 3.20 13.86
C GLN A 327 16.65 4.23 14.47
N LYS A 328 16.34 5.28 13.71
CA LYS A 328 15.49 6.39 14.14
C LYS A 328 14.01 6.18 13.80
N ASP A 329 13.61 4.93 13.67
CA ASP A 329 12.21 4.55 13.46
C ASP A 329 11.49 4.52 14.80
N PHE A 330 10.69 5.57 15.06
CA PHE A 330 9.84 5.68 16.23
C PHE A 330 8.42 5.16 16.01
N ARG A 331 8.07 4.83 14.75
CA ARG A 331 6.79 4.22 14.41
C ARG A 331 6.79 2.71 14.67
N VAL A 332 7.79 2.04 14.14
CA VAL A 332 8.07 0.62 14.37
C VAL A 332 9.51 0.54 14.84
N ASP A 333 9.72 0.44 16.14
CA ASP A 333 11.06 0.50 16.72
C ASP A 333 11.98 -0.60 16.18
N VAL A 334 13.25 -0.28 16.01
CA VAL A 334 14.26 -1.17 15.42
C VAL A 334 14.43 -2.50 16.18
N SER A 335 14.06 -2.54 17.44
CA SER A 335 14.06 -3.76 18.27
C SER A 335 13.22 -4.89 17.66
N GLN A 336 12.17 -4.55 16.89
CA GLN A 336 11.37 -5.51 16.15
C GLN A 336 12.22 -6.34 15.17
N SER A 337 13.04 -5.70 14.36
CA SER A 337 13.91 -6.39 13.41
C SER A 337 15.09 -7.09 14.12
N ILE A 338 15.62 -6.54 15.20
CA ILE A 338 16.67 -7.18 16.02
C ILE A 338 16.13 -8.48 16.64
N ALA A 339 14.92 -8.45 17.22
CA ALA A 339 14.28 -9.61 17.81
C ALA A 339 13.98 -10.70 16.75
N ALA A 340 13.44 -10.31 15.60
CA ALA A 340 13.20 -11.22 14.48
C ALA A 340 14.50 -11.85 13.97
N PHE A 341 15.55 -11.04 13.74
CA PHE A 341 16.86 -11.53 13.29
C PHE A 341 17.49 -12.52 14.25
N THR A 342 17.52 -12.19 15.55
CA THR A 342 18.08 -13.07 16.58
C THR A 342 17.33 -14.40 16.64
N THR A 343 16.00 -14.35 16.56
CA THR A 343 15.13 -15.55 16.56
C THR A 343 15.42 -16.42 15.34
N LEU A 344 15.44 -15.86 14.13
CA LEU A 344 15.72 -16.59 12.89
C LEU A 344 17.11 -17.24 12.92
N ARG A 345 18.14 -16.49 13.34
CA ARG A 345 19.51 -16.99 13.46
C ARG A 345 19.60 -18.14 14.47
N ARG A 346 18.96 -18.00 15.62
CA ARG A 346 18.95 -19.07 16.65
C ARG A 346 18.30 -20.35 16.16
N ARG A 347 17.30 -20.23 15.27
CA ARG A 347 16.64 -21.37 14.63
C ARG A 347 17.39 -21.94 13.41
N GLY A 348 18.56 -21.41 13.08
CA GLY A 348 19.33 -21.84 11.91
C GLY A 348 18.73 -21.40 10.57
N ILE A 349 17.75 -20.47 10.56
CA ILE A 349 17.13 -19.96 9.34
C ILE A 349 18.05 -18.89 8.73
N PRO A 350 18.42 -18.99 7.44
CA PRO A 350 19.23 -17.99 6.79
C PRO A 350 18.58 -16.60 6.90
N SER A 351 19.30 -15.65 7.48
CA SER A 351 18.80 -14.29 7.67
C SER A 351 19.92 -13.29 7.63
N ARG A 352 19.59 -12.06 7.22
CA ARG A 352 20.47 -10.90 7.18
C ARG A 352 19.73 -9.69 7.73
N LEU A 353 20.38 -8.91 8.56
CA LEU A 353 19.89 -7.62 9.04
C LEU A 353 20.74 -6.51 8.45
N VAL A 354 20.13 -5.57 7.75
CA VAL A 354 20.74 -4.32 7.29
C VAL A 354 20.18 -3.17 8.13
N TYR A 355 21.08 -2.54 8.86
CA TYR A 355 20.77 -1.53 9.86
C TYR A 355 21.26 -0.16 9.38
N PHE A 356 20.36 0.83 9.36
CA PHE A 356 20.65 2.19 8.90
C PHE A 356 20.63 3.15 10.10
N PRO A 357 21.80 3.57 10.63
CA PRO A 357 21.86 4.32 11.89
C PRO A 357 21.32 5.75 11.79
N ASP A 358 21.17 6.28 10.61
CA ASP A 358 20.77 7.66 10.33
C ASP A 358 19.41 7.80 9.64
N GLU A 359 18.66 6.70 9.47
CA GLU A 359 17.33 6.66 8.85
C GLU A 359 16.21 6.39 9.87
N GLY A 360 15.01 6.82 9.50
CA GLY A 360 13.77 6.58 10.25
C GLY A 360 12.97 5.41 9.70
N HIS A 361 11.62 5.55 9.72
CA HIS A 361 10.69 4.53 9.20
C HIS A 361 10.86 4.30 7.68
N TRP A 362 11.37 5.29 6.97
CA TRP A 362 11.68 5.22 5.54
C TRP A 362 13.15 5.50 5.30
N ILE A 363 13.74 4.78 4.35
CA ILE A 363 15.10 5.04 3.87
C ILE A 363 14.97 6.14 2.81
N THR A 364 15.48 7.33 3.11
CA THR A 364 15.27 8.52 2.29
C THR A 364 16.55 9.13 1.75
N ARG A 365 17.68 8.89 2.40
CA ARG A 365 18.98 9.40 1.92
C ARG A 365 19.43 8.64 0.67
N PRO A 366 19.83 9.31 -0.41
CA PRO A 366 20.12 8.65 -1.68
C PRO A 366 21.16 7.52 -1.59
N GLN A 367 22.23 7.71 -0.81
CA GLN A 367 23.25 6.67 -0.61
C GLN A 367 22.70 5.44 0.12
N ASN A 368 21.84 5.65 1.13
CA ASN A 368 21.22 4.56 1.88
C ASN A 368 20.17 3.84 1.02
N LEU A 369 19.44 4.59 0.21
CA LEU A 369 18.48 4.02 -0.73
C LEU A 369 19.17 3.15 -1.80
N GLY A 370 20.34 3.58 -2.29
CA GLY A 370 21.17 2.78 -3.18
C GLY A 370 21.57 1.44 -2.54
N LEU A 371 22.09 1.47 -1.31
CA LEU A 371 22.43 0.26 -0.54
C LEU A 371 21.19 -0.61 -0.29
N TRP A 372 20.05 0.00 0.04
CA TRP A 372 18.80 -0.73 0.25
C TRP A 372 18.39 -1.54 -0.99
N TYR A 373 18.42 -0.93 -2.19
CA TYR A 373 18.12 -1.63 -3.43
C TYR A 373 19.15 -2.73 -3.75
N GLU A 374 20.45 -2.46 -3.53
CA GLU A 374 21.51 -3.45 -3.74
C GLU A 374 21.30 -4.70 -2.87
N GLU A 375 21.02 -4.52 -1.58
CA GLU A 375 20.79 -5.63 -0.64
C GLU A 375 19.52 -6.42 -1.01
N VAL A 376 18.44 -5.71 -1.38
CA VAL A 376 17.19 -6.34 -1.81
C VAL A 376 17.40 -7.14 -3.10
N HIS A 377 18.04 -6.55 -4.12
CA HIS A 377 18.31 -7.25 -5.39
C HIS A 377 19.25 -8.45 -5.20
N THR A 378 20.28 -8.31 -4.38
CA THR A 378 21.19 -9.42 -4.04
C THR A 378 20.45 -10.56 -3.36
N TRP A 379 19.55 -10.25 -2.42
CA TRP A 379 18.73 -11.25 -1.73
C TRP A 379 17.77 -11.96 -2.68
N LEU A 380 17.04 -11.21 -3.49
CA LEU A 380 16.14 -11.76 -4.49
C LEU A 380 16.87 -12.64 -5.52
N ALA A 381 18.02 -12.19 -6.01
CA ALA A 381 18.82 -12.96 -6.97
C ALA A 381 19.30 -14.30 -6.38
N LYS A 382 19.62 -14.35 -5.09
CA LYS A 382 20.04 -15.57 -4.40
C LYS A 382 18.95 -16.65 -4.34
N TYR A 383 17.68 -16.27 -4.24
CA TYR A 383 16.58 -17.21 -4.02
C TYR A 383 15.62 -17.37 -5.20
N LEU A 384 15.61 -16.41 -6.14
CA LEU A 384 14.71 -16.40 -7.29
C LEU A 384 15.40 -16.74 -8.64
N ARG A 385 16.71 -16.67 -8.72
CA ARG A 385 17.45 -17.08 -9.93
C ARG A 385 17.83 -18.55 -9.92
#